data_d4fe5979ff9f8b3eea6c61de9cda7533
#
_entry.id   d4fe5979ff9f8b3eea6c61de9cda7533
#
_cell.length_a   1.000
_cell.length_b   1.000
_cell.length_c   1.000
_cell.angle_alpha   90.00
_cell.angle_beta   90.00
_cell.angle_gamma   90.00
#
_symmetry.space_group_name_H-M   'P 1'
#
loop_
_entity.id
_entity.type
_entity.pdbx_description
1 polymer ?
#
loop_
_entity_poly.entity_id
_entity_poly.type
_entity_poly.pdbx_seq_one_letter_code
_entity_poly.pdbx_strand_id
1 'polypeptide(L)'
;MAPRILIVGGTRFIGAHAARQLVETGAEVTVLHRGQSESPLPAAVRHIRDPRAAYPITEFPDAAVRQDWNVVIHMVMMGEADAQAAASAFEGRAGRLVMISSGDVYRAYGRLTGHEPGPPDPVPLTEDAPLRGVLYPYRAQAEEMGAYAHDYEKILAERVTREAALSSVILRLPKVYGSDDNGDLATIYAFASQPRWRWTHGHVENVACAIVLAATHPAAPGRTYNVGEAVTPSMGERLAHLPAKPARRAPPFRYEQDMVIDTTRIRAELGFCEVLEESAAMWALAERGA
;
A
#
# COMPACT_ATOMS: atom_id res chain seq x y z
N MET A 1 20.83 -4.83 -20.08
CA MET A 1 21.24 -3.98 -18.92
C MET A 1 20.26 -4.21 -17.80
N ALA A 2 20.69 -4.21 -16.55
CA ALA A 2 19.81 -4.31 -15.40
C ALA A 2 18.81 -3.12 -15.37
N PRO A 3 17.54 -3.34 -15.04
CA PRO A 3 16.57 -2.26 -14.97
C PRO A 3 16.90 -1.30 -13.80
N ARG A 4 16.85 0.00 -14.07
CA ARG A 4 17.09 1.05 -13.07
C ARG A 4 15.75 1.45 -12.45
N ILE A 5 15.62 1.29 -11.15
CA ILE A 5 14.37 1.51 -10.41
C ILE A 5 14.59 2.55 -9.31
N LEU A 6 13.78 3.60 -9.33
CA LEU A 6 13.69 4.57 -8.24
C LEU A 6 12.52 4.23 -7.32
N ILE A 7 12.77 4.15 -6.02
CA ILE A 7 11.71 4.02 -5.01
C ILE A 7 11.66 5.33 -4.21
N VAL A 8 10.54 6.02 -4.26
CA VAL A 8 10.27 7.21 -3.45
C VAL A 8 9.62 6.78 -2.14
N GLY A 9 10.34 6.92 -1.01
CA GLY A 9 9.88 6.48 0.31
C GLY A 9 10.13 5.00 0.62
N GLY A 10 11.28 4.43 0.22
CA GLY A 10 11.59 3.01 0.29
C GLY A 10 12.41 2.53 1.48
N THR A 11 12.60 3.33 2.56
CA THR A 11 13.52 2.96 3.66
C THR A 11 12.89 2.20 4.80
N ARG A 12 11.57 2.06 4.84
CA ARG A 12 10.86 1.38 5.94
C ARG A 12 9.77 0.47 5.41
N PHE A 13 9.37 -0.51 6.23
CA PHE A 13 8.22 -1.37 6.05
C PHE A 13 8.08 -1.88 4.61
N ILE A 14 6.94 -1.65 3.93
CA ILE A 14 6.64 -2.15 2.58
C ILE A 14 7.75 -1.78 1.59
N GLY A 15 8.20 -0.52 1.62
CA GLY A 15 9.22 -0.04 0.68
C GLY A 15 10.58 -0.70 0.86
N ALA A 16 10.97 -1.02 2.09
CA ALA A 16 12.21 -1.73 2.38
C ALA A 16 12.17 -3.18 1.90
N HIS A 17 11.03 -3.88 2.08
CA HIS A 17 10.84 -5.23 1.55
C HIS A 17 10.83 -5.24 0.02
N ALA A 18 10.14 -4.30 -0.62
CA ALA A 18 10.16 -4.16 -2.07
C ALA A 18 11.57 -3.88 -2.61
N ALA A 19 12.34 -3.01 -1.94
CA ALA A 19 13.73 -2.72 -2.34
C ALA A 19 14.62 -3.98 -2.28
N ARG A 20 14.51 -4.79 -1.22
CA ARG A 20 15.26 -6.05 -1.10
C ARG A 20 14.90 -7.03 -2.21
N GLN A 21 13.61 -7.28 -2.42
CA GLN A 21 13.15 -8.21 -3.45
C GLN A 21 13.54 -7.72 -4.87
N LEU A 22 13.49 -6.41 -5.15
CA LEU A 22 13.96 -5.87 -6.44
C LEU A 22 15.46 -6.07 -6.66
N VAL A 23 16.30 -5.90 -5.63
CA VAL A 23 17.73 -6.22 -5.72
C VAL A 23 17.95 -7.70 -6.05
N GLU A 24 17.16 -8.60 -5.45
CA GLU A 24 17.21 -10.05 -5.72
C GLU A 24 16.85 -10.38 -7.17
N THR A 25 16.02 -9.57 -7.84
CA THR A 25 15.76 -9.72 -9.30
C THR A 25 16.91 -9.24 -10.18
N GLY A 26 17.96 -8.65 -9.59
CA GLY A 26 19.09 -8.08 -10.32
C GLY A 26 18.87 -6.63 -10.78
N ALA A 27 17.86 -5.93 -10.27
CA ALA A 27 17.61 -4.53 -10.59
C ALA A 27 18.62 -3.60 -9.89
N GLU A 28 18.98 -2.47 -10.55
CA GLU A 28 19.69 -1.36 -9.93
C GLU A 28 18.69 -0.48 -9.17
N VAL A 29 18.63 -0.65 -7.85
CA VAL A 29 17.68 0.05 -6.99
C VAL A 29 18.29 1.31 -6.39
N THR A 30 17.56 2.42 -6.50
CA THR A 30 17.84 3.69 -5.83
C THR A 30 16.66 4.09 -4.98
N VAL A 31 16.88 4.51 -3.72
CA VAL A 31 15.83 4.97 -2.81
C VAL A 31 15.98 6.45 -2.54
N LEU A 32 14.91 7.22 -2.82
CA LEU A 32 14.79 8.62 -2.43
C LEU A 32 14.09 8.72 -1.08
N HIS A 33 14.72 9.37 -0.09
CA HIS A 33 14.18 9.48 1.27
C HIS A 33 14.69 10.71 2.02
N ARG A 34 14.02 11.08 3.12
CA ARG A 34 14.36 12.24 3.97
C ARG A 34 15.65 12.10 4.76
N GLY A 35 16.16 10.89 4.94
CA GLY A 35 17.31 10.61 5.80
C GLY A 35 16.98 10.48 7.30
N GLN A 36 15.70 10.44 7.69
CA GLN A 36 15.27 10.37 9.10
C GLN A 36 15.10 8.96 9.65
N SER A 37 15.08 7.95 8.81
CA SER A 37 14.96 6.55 9.21
C SER A 37 15.95 5.71 8.43
N GLU A 38 16.69 4.89 9.16
CA GLU A 38 17.58 3.90 8.60
C GLU A 38 16.92 2.53 8.72
N SER A 39 16.66 1.90 7.59
CA SER A 39 16.41 0.46 7.53
C SER A 39 17.66 -0.19 6.95
N PRO A 40 18.08 -1.36 7.41
CA PRO A 40 19.20 -2.08 6.83
C PRO A 40 18.78 -2.59 5.44
N LEU A 41 18.99 -1.74 4.43
CA LEU A 41 18.85 -2.12 3.03
C LEU A 41 20.15 -2.79 2.55
N PRO A 42 20.07 -3.67 1.52
CA PRO A 42 21.27 -4.24 0.91
C PRO A 42 22.26 -3.16 0.48
N ALA A 43 23.55 -3.42 0.60
CA ALA A 43 24.63 -2.48 0.23
C ALA A 43 24.59 -2.07 -1.27
N ALA A 44 23.93 -2.88 -2.10
CA ALA A 44 23.72 -2.57 -3.52
C ALA A 44 22.68 -1.45 -3.77
N VAL A 45 21.85 -1.12 -2.77
CA VAL A 45 20.85 -0.04 -2.88
C VAL A 45 21.54 1.31 -2.79
N ARG A 46 21.32 2.15 -3.80
CA ARG A 46 21.79 3.55 -3.78
C ARG A 46 20.80 4.44 -3.04
N HIS A 47 21.28 5.48 -2.40
CA HIS A 47 20.48 6.42 -1.63
C HIS A 47 20.58 7.84 -2.20
N ILE A 48 19.43 8.45 -2.47
CA ILE A 48 19.26 9.88 -2.66
C ILE A 48 18.62 10.44 -1.39
N ARG A 49 19.36 11.25 -0.64
CA ARG A 49 18.87 11.89 0.59
C ARG A 49 18.50 13.33 0.30
N ASP A 50 17.21 13.65 0.49
CA ASP A 50 16.69 15.02 0.37
C ASP A 50 15.67 15.26 1.49
N PRO A 51 15.92 16.20 2.41
CA PRO A 51 14.97 16.53 3.47
C PRO A 51 13.57 16.95 2.97
N ARG A 52 13.48 17.44 1.71
CA ARG A 52 12.21 17.81 1.06
C ARG A 52 11.41 16.59 0.60
N ALA A 53 11.99 15.39 0.56
CA ALA A 53 11.27 14.14 0.29
C ALA A 53 10.36 13.75 1.47
N ALA A 54 9.57 14.71 1.94
CA ALA A 54 8.56 14.63 2.99
C ALA A 54 7.19 14.97 2.40
N TYR A 55 6.15 14.35 2.90
CA TYR A 55 4.78 14.63 2.45
C TYR A 55 4.37 16.10 2.73
N PRO A 56 3.74 16.78 1.75
CA PRO A 56 3.58 16.35 0.35
C PRO A 56 4.90 16.48 -0.43
N ILE A 57 5.20 15.49 -1.28
CA ILE A 57 6.39 15.54 -2.13
C ILE A 57 6.01 16.25 -3.43
N THR A 58 6.22 17.56 -3.46
CA THR A 58 5.91 18.42 -4.61
C THR A 58 7.13 18.80 -5.45
N GLU A 59 8.33 18.45 -4.99
CA GLU A 59 9.59 18.68 -5.67
C GLU A 59 10.50 17.46 -5.57
N PHE A 60 11.25 17.20 -6.62
CA PHE A 60 12.23 16.12 -6.67
C PHE A 60 13.64 16.68 -6.87
N PRO A 61 14.68 16.13 -6.19
CA PRO A 61 16.05 16.59 -6.35
C PRO A 61 16.59 16.26 -7.75
N ASP A 62 17.54 17.06 -8.21
CA ASP A 62 18.24 16.88 -9.48
C ASP A 62 18.76 15.44 -9.67
N ALA A 63 19.27 14.84 -8.62
CA ALA A 63 19.77 13.46 -8.63
C ALA A 63 18.68 12.43 -9.00
N ALA A 64 17.40 12.74 -8.79
CA ALA A 64 16.30 11.88 -9.19
C ALA A 64 15.79 12.19 -10.60
N VAL A 65 15.76 13.48 -11.02
CA VAL A 65 15.11 13.92 -12.26
C VAL A 65 16.04 14.13 -13.44
N ARG A 66 17.38 14.16 -13.24
CA ARG A 66 18.36 14.29 -14.33
C ARG A 66 18.83 12.95 -14.91
N GLN A 67 18.20 11.86 -14.56
CA GLN A 67 18.51 10.54 -15.08
C GLN A 67 17.25 9.80 -15.48
N ASP A 68 17.39 8.83 -16.37
CA ASP A 68 16.27 8.03 -16.84
C ASP A 68 16.09 6.79 -15.95
N TRP A 69 14.83 6.41 -15.72
CA TRP A 69 14.43 5.25 -14.94
C TRP A 69 13.61 4.29 -15.79
N ASN A 70 13.83 3.00 -15.64
CA ASN A 70 12.89 2.02 -16.20
C ASN A 70 11.57 2.07 -15.44
N VAL A 71 11.65 2.23 -14.10
CA VAL A 71 10.47 2.30 -13.23
C VAL A 71 10.69 3.29 -12.10
N VAL A 72 9.67 4.06 -11.77
CA VAL A 72 9.56 4.85 -10.53
C VAL A 72 8.43 4.24 -9.69
N ILE A 73 8.72 3.85 -8.46
CA ILE A 73 7.75 3.34 -7.49
C ILE A 73 7.54 4.42 -6.43
N HIS A 74 6.33 4.98 -6.35
CA HIS A 74 6.04 6.04 -5.38
C HIS A 74 5.23 5.50 -4.19
N MET A 75 5.93 5.20 -3.09
CA MET A 75 5.36 4.57 -1.88
C MET A 75 4.49 5.54 -1.06
N VAL A 76 4.77 6.83 -1.12
CA VAL A 76 4.19 7.86 -0.25
C VAL A 76 3.39 8.91 -1.03
N MET A 77 2.83 8.55 -2.17
CA MET A 77 1.91 9.41 -2.94
C MET A 77 0.55 9.44 -2.23
N MET A 78 0.32 10.46 -1.39
CA MET A 78 -0.84 10.51 -0.50
C MET A 78 -2.00 11.33 -1.08
N GLY A 79 -1.73 12.24 -2.01
CA GLY A 79 -2.76 13.13 -2.54
C GLY A 79 -2.49 13.60 -3.97
N GLU A 80 -3.34 14.53 -4.43
CA GLU A 80 -3.32 15.06 -5.80
C GLU A 80 -1.99 15.78 -6.12
N ALA A 81 -1.48 16.59 -5.17
CA ALA A 81 -0.25 17.35 -5.36
C ALA A 81 0.98 16.46 -5.56
N ASP A 82 1.10 15.37 -4.78
CA ASP A 82 2.18 14.39 -4.96
C ASP A 82 2.10 13.73 -6.35
N ALA A 83 0.88 13.38 -6.78
CA ALA A 83 0.67 12.73 -8.07
C ALA A 83 1.02 13.65 -9.24
N GLN A 84 0.61 14.93 -9.18
CA GLN A 84 0.94 15.95 -10.18
C GLN A 84 2.44 16.19 -10.27
N ALA A 85 3.11 16.32 -9.12
CA ALA A 85 4.55 16.51 -9.06
C ALA A 85 5.31 15.31 -9.64
N ALA A 86 4.92 14.08 -9.28
CA ALA A 86 5.55 12.87 -9.79
C ALA A 86 5.32 12.70 -11.30
N ALA A 87 4.09 12.91 -11.78
CA ALA A 87 3.77 12.85 -13.20
C ALA A 87 4.64 13.82 -14.01
N SER A 88 4.70 15.09 -13.58
CA SER A 88 5.51 16.12 -14.26
C SER A 88 7.02 15.86 -14.20
N ALA A 89 7.52 15.43 -13.05
CA ALA A 89 8.95 15.21 -12.84
C ALA A 89 9.51 14.04 -13.66
N PHE A 90 8.70 13.00 -13.88
CA PHE A 90 9.14 11.76 -14.51
C PHE A 90 8.59 11.54 -15.93
N GLU A 91 7.80 12.48 -16.47
CA GLU A 91 7.38 12.46 -17.87
C GLU A 91 8.61 12.47 -18.79
N GLY A 92 8.64 11.52 -19.75
CA GLY A 92 9.77 11.34 -20.68
C GLY A 92 11.07 10.84 -20.03
N ARG A 93 11.07 10.56 -18.71
CA ARG A 93 12.25 10.09 -17.94
C ARG A 93 12.04 8.75 -17.25
N ALA A 94 10.81 8.30 -17.10
CA ALA A 94 10.50 6.99 -16.59
C ALA A 94 9.69 6.19 -17.61
N GLY A 95 10.02 4.91 -17.75
CA GLY A 95 9.25 3.98 -18.57
C GLY A 95 7.92 3.60 -17.92
N ARG A 96 7.84 3.67 -16.57
CA ARG A 96 6.65 3.30 -15.80
C ARG A 96 6.63 3.99 -14.44
N LEU A 97 5.45 4.42 -14.00
CA LEU A 97 5.17 4.87 -12.64
C LEU A 97 4.30 3.83 -11.91
N VAL A 98 4.75 3.29 -10.80
CA VAL A 98 3.94 2.45 -9.91
C VAL A 98 3.48 3.30 -8.74
N MET A 99 2.18 3.54 -8.66
CA MET A 99 1.53 4.27 -7.58
C MET A 99 1.02 3.31 -6.51
N ILE A 100 1.38 3.56 -5.27
CA ILE A 100 0.80 2.84 -4.12
C ILE A 100 -0.44 3.59 -3.64
N SER A 101 -1.60 2.97 -3.92
CA SER A 101 -2.92 3.39 -3.45
C SER A 101 -3.37 2.54 -2.25
N SER A 102 -4.63 2.63 -1.87
CA SER A 102 -5.19 1.98 -0.68
C SER A 102 -6.60 1.47 -0.94
N GLY A 103 -7.01 0.41 -0.26
CA GLY A 103 -8.39 -0.07 -0.26
C GLY A 103 -9.40 0.93 0.35
N ASP A 104 -8.94 1.99 1.00
CA ASP A 104 -9.81 3.05 1.51
C ASP A 104 -10.43 3.94 0.42
N VAL A 105 -10.03 3.78 -0.83
CA VAL A 105 -10.67 4.45 -1.98
C VAL A 105 -12.09 3.93 -2.24
N TYR A 106 -12.40 2.72 -1.82
CA TYR A 106 -13.73 2.13 -2.06
C TYR A 106 -14.83 2.79 -1.22
N ARG A 107 -16.03 2.90 -1.81
CA ARG A 107 -17.22 3.37 -1.10
C ARG A 107 -17.52 2.51 0.12
N ALA A 108 -17.25 1.21 0.05
CA ALA A 108 -17.36 0.30 1.19
C ALA A 108 -16.57 0.80 2.41
N TYR A 109 -15.39 1.40 2.23
CA TYR A 109 -14.65 2.01 3.33
C TYR A 109 -15.39 3.23 3.92
N GLY A 110 -16.01 4.05 3.09
CA GLY A 110 -16.88 5.15 3.54
C GLY A 110 -18.10 4.64 4.31
N ARG A 111 -18.69 3.49 3.89
CA ARG A 111 -19.76 2.80 4.61
C ARG A 111 -19.29 2.31 5.99
N LEU A 112 -18.15 1.62 6.02
CA LEU A 112 -17.54 1.11 7.25
C LEU A 112 -17.28 2.22 8.26
N THR A 113 -16.70 3.33 7.82
CA THR A 113 -16.35 4.47 8.69
C THR A 113 -17.53 5.40 8.99
N GLY A 114 -18.68 5.19 8.33
CA GLY A 114 -19.88 6.01 8.50
C GLY A 114 -19.89 7.34 7.76
N HIS A 115 -18.86 7.62 6.92
CA HIS A 115 -18.83 8.82 6.09
C HIS A 115 -19.78 8.76 4.88
N GLU A 116 -20.12 7.55 4.44
CA GLU A 116 -21.06 7.33 3.33
C GLU A 116 -22.38 6.75 3.87
N PRO A 117 -23.54 7.37 3.60
CA PRO A 117 -24.84 6.81 3.99
C PRO A 117 -25.26 5.66 3.08
N GLY A 118 -26.08 4.75 3.58
CA GLY A 118 -26.75 3.65 2.84
C GLY A 118 -26.34 2.26 3.30
N PRO A 119 -26.86 1.21 2.64
CA PRO A 119 -26.58 -0.18 3.00
C PRO A 119 -25.13 -0.57 2.69
N PRO A 120 -24.63 -1.65 3.29
CA PRO A 120 -23.33 -2.21 2.92
C PRO A 120 -23.22 -2.48 1.43
N ASP A 121 -22.03 -2.23 0.88
CA ASP A 121 -21.70 -2.62 -0.48
C ASP A 121 -21.42 -4.13 -0.56
N PRO A 122 -21.77 -4.78 -1.66
CA PRO A 122 -21.48 -6.20 -1.84
C PRO A 122 -19.97 -6.45 -1.89
N VAL A 123 -19.54 -7.57 -1.34
CA VAL A 123 -18.14 -8.04 -1.36
C VAL A 123 -18.08 -9.41 -2.04
N PRO A 124 -16.93 -9.79 -2.66
CA PRO A 124 -15.66 -9.08 -2.64
C PRO A 124 -15.62 -7.84 -3.55
N LEU A 125 -14.82 -6.83 -3.16
CA LEU A 125 -14.63 -5.59 -3.91
C LEU A 125 -13.63 -5.81 -5.04
N THR A 126 -14.10 -5.77 -6.28
CA THR A 126 -13.23 -5.75 -7.47
C THR A 126 -12.62 -4.35 -7.68
N GLU A 127 -11.66 -4.22 -8.58
CA GLU A 127 -11.08 -2.91 -8.94
C GLU A 127 -12.10 -1.95 -9.54
N ASP A 128 -13.21 -2.49 -10.05
CA ASP A 128 -14.31 -1.73 -10.66
C ASP A 128 -15.43 -1.41 -9.66
N ALA A 129 -15.29 -1.84 -8.39
CA ALA A 129 -16.25 -1.51 -7.33
C ALA A 129 -16.33 0.03 -7.10
N PRO A 130 -17.50 0.55 -6.67
CA PRO A 130 -17.69 1.97 -6.47
C PRO A 130 -16.66 2.61 -5.54
N LEU A 131 -16.13 3.77 -5.94
CA LEU A 131 -15.24 4.58 -5.12
C LEU A 131 -16.05 5.49 -4.18
N ARG A 132 -15.39 6.01 -3.12
CA ARG A 132 -16.01 6.98 -2.20
C ARG A 132 -16.43 8.25 -2.96
N GLY A 133 -17.62 8.76 -2.65
CA GLY A 133 -18.06 10.09 -3.06
C GLY A 133 -17.57 11.17 -2.09
N VAL A 134 -17.41 10.81 -0.80
CA VAL A 134 -16.87 11.73 0.21
C VAL A 134 -15.34 11.67 0.17
N LEU A 135 -14.75 12.79 -0.25
CA LEU A 135 -13.29 12.95 -0.33
C LEU A 135 -12.68 13.30 1.02
N TYR A 136 -11.35 13.12 1.14
CA TYR A 136 -10.53 13.45 2.31
C TYR A 136 -10.97 12.72 3.59
N PRO A 137 -10.89 11.38 3.60
CA PRO A 137 -11.51 10.54 4.63
C PRO A 137 -10.94 10.75 6.04
N TYR A 138 -9.76 11.36 6.16
CA TYR A 138 -9.07 11.55 7.44
C TYR A 138 -8.94 13.02 7.85
N ARG A 139 -9.49 13.98 7.08
CA ARG A 139 -9.33 15.41 7.36
C ARG A 139 -9.83 15.82 8.76
N ALA A 140 -10.94 15.23 9.20
CA ALA A 140 -11.47 15.49 10.55
C ALA A 140 -10.58 14.97 11.68
N GLN A 141 -9.69 14.01 11.40
CA GLN A 141 -8.74 13.42 12.35
C GLN A 141 -7.31 13.98 12.19
N ALA A 142 -7.11 15.06 11.41
CA ALA A 142 -5.77 15.57 11.11
C ALA A 142 -5.00 16.05 12.36
N GLU A 143 -5.68 16.50 13.39
CA GLU A 143 -5.06 16.88 14.68
C GLU A 143 -4.43 15.65 15.37
N GLU A 144 -5.05 14.48 15.28
CA GLU A 144 -4.59 13.24 15.90
C GLU A 144 -3.59 12.47 15.02
N MET A 145 -3.85 12.42 13.71
CA MET A 145 -3.09 11.64 12.77
C MET A 145 -1.85 12.36 12.20
N GLY A 146 -1.84 13.69 12.29
CA GLY A 146 -0.79 14.55 11.74
C GLY A 146 -1.18 15.20 10.41
N ALA A 147 -0.39 16.21 10.02
CA ALA A 147 -0.71 17.11 8.89
C ALA A 147 -0.99 16.39 7.56
N TYR A 148 -0.42 15.19 7.35
CA TYR A 148 -0.67 14.43 6.13
C TYR A 148 -2.13 14.06 5.94
N ALA A 149 -2.89 13.87 7.02
CA ALA A 149 -4.29 13.44 6.97
C ALA A 149 -5.22 14.53 6.42
N HIS A 150 -4.80 15.80 6.47
CA HIS A 150 -5.59 16.92 5.96
C HIS A 150 -5.82 16.83 4.45
N ASP A 151 -4.78 16.50 3.68
CA ASP A 151 -4.81 16.48 2.22
C ASP A 151 -4.69 15.06 1.63
N TYR A 152 -4.76 14.03 2.50
CA TYR A 152 -4.77 12.65 2.06
C TYR A 152 -6.00 12.34 1.22
N GLU A 153 -5.79 12.03 -0.07
CA GLU A 153 -6.86 11.61 -0.98
C GLU A 153 -6.34 10.77 -2.14
N LYS A 154 -6.40 9.46 -1.96
CA LYS A 154 -5.90 8.50 -2.96
C LYS A 154 -6.73 8.50 -4.25
N ILE A 155 -8.03 8.81 -4.19
CA ILE A 155 -8.89 8.85 -5.40
C ILE A 155 -8.39 9.93 -6.37
N LEU A 156 -8.06 11.13 -5.85
CA LEU A 156 -7.54 12.21 -6.68
C LEU A 156 -6.14 11.88 -7.21
N ALA A 157 -5.28 11.28 -6.38
CA ALA A 157 -3.97 10.82 -6.81
C ALA A 157 -4.06 9.72 -7.89
N GLU A 158 -4.98 8.76 -7.76
CA GLU A 158 -5.24 7.75 -8.80
C GLU A 158 -5.71 8.40 -10.12
N ARG A 159 -6.60 9.41 -10.05
CA ARG A 159 -7.09 10.12 -11.22
C ARG A 159 -5.93 10.78 -11.98
N VAL A 160 -5.14 11.60 -11.30
CA VAL A 160 -3.97 12.25 -11.90
C VAL A 160 -3.00 11.22 -12.50
N THR A 161 -2.73 10.13 -11.79
CA THR A 161 -1.83 9.08 -12.26
C THR A 161 -2.33 8.40 -13.52
N ARG A 162 -3.66 8.17 -13.67
CA ARG A 162 -4.24 7.59 -14.89
C ARG A 162 -4.24 8.55 -16.07
N GLU A 163 -4.43 9.85 -15.81
CA GLU A 163 -4.50 10.90 -16.84
C GLU A 163 -3.12 11.35 -17.33
N ALA A 164 -2.06 11.01 -16.57
CA ALA A 164 -0.70 11.35 -16.94
C ALA A 164 -0.27 10.68 -18.26
N ALA A 165 0.56 11.37 -19.06
CA ALA A 165 1.17 10.79 -20.26
C ALA A 165 2.15 9.63 -19.95
N LEU A 166 2.61 9.53 -18.71
CA LEU A 166 3.50 8.50 -18.22
C LEU A 166 2.74 7.18 -18.00
N SER A 167 3.24 6.10 -18.58
CA SER A 167 2.68 4.75 -18.34
C SER A 167 2.64 4.43 -16.85
N SER A 168 1.50 4.02 -16.31
CA SER A 168 1.32 3.86 -14.87
C SER A 168 0.68 2.52 -14.50
N VAL A 169 0.91 2.11 -13.25
CA VAL A 169 0.25 0.99 -12.57
C VAL A 169 -0.18 1.47 -11.20
N ILE A 170 -1.42 1.17 -10.81
CA ILE A 170 -1.97 1.53 -9.50
C ILE A 170 -2.18 0.26 -8.69
N LEU A 171 -1.64 0.22 -7.47
CA LEU A 171 -1.83 -0.88 -6.53
C LEU A 171 -2.67 -0.40 -5.34
N ARG A 172 -3.88 -0.92 -5.19
CA ARG A 172 -4.74 -0.71 -4.02
C ARG A 172 -4.39 -1.73 -2.96
N LEU A 173 -3.68 -1.28 -1.93
CA LEU A 173 -3.21 -2.15 -0.87
C LEU A 173 -4.31 -2.46 0.16
N PRO A 174 -4.28 -3.66 0.76
CA PRO A 174 -5.15 -4.06 1.86
C PRO A 174 -4.66 -3.47 3.18
N LYS A 175 -5.17 -3.95 4.33
CA LYS A 175 -4.51 -3.73 5.62
C LYS A 175 -3.20 -4.53 5.67
N VAL A 176 -2.08 -3.84 5.55
CA VAL A 176 -0.75 -4.48 5.57
C VAL A 176 -0.29 -4.72 7.00
N TYR A 177 0.35 -5.86 7.24
CA TYR A 177 0.96 -6.21 8.52
C TYR A 177 2.34 -6.84 8.31
N GLY A 178 3.18 -6.75 9.34
CA GLY A 178 4.54 -7.30 9.31
C GLY A 178 5.39 -6.79 10.46
N SER A 179 6.66 -7.18 10.50
CA SER A 179 7.55 -6.94 11.63
C SER A 179 7.79 -5.47 11.98
N ASP A 180 7.75 -4.58 10.99
CA ASP A 180 8.08 -3.15 11.16
C ASP A 180 6.84 -2.27 11.39
N ASP A 181 5.63 -2.82 11.17
CA ASP A 181 4.35 -2.16 11.42
C ASP A 181 3.28 -3.22 11.68
N ASN A 182 2.47 -3.01 12.72
CA ASN A 182 1.47 -3.97 13.16
C ASN A 182 2.01 -5.40 13.38
N GLY A 183 3.29 -5.52 13.78
CA GLY A 183 3.92 -6.80 14.07
C GLY A 183 3.37 -7.46 15.33
N ASP A 184 2.74 -6.70 16.23
CA ASP A 184 2.00 -7.19 17.39
C ASP A 184 0.55 -7.59 17.05
N LEU A 185 0.15 -7.49 15.80
CA LEU A 185 -1.21 -7.76 15.32
C LEU A 185 -2.30 -6.94 16.03
N ALA A 186 -1.97 -5.73 16.47
CA ALA A 186 -2.85 -4.87 17.25
C ALA A 186 -4.24 -4.70 16.62
N THR A 187 -4.32 -4.57 15.30
CA THR A 187 -5.59 -4.44 14.59
C THR A 187 -6.41 -5.72 14.64
N ILE A 188 -5.81 -6.91 14.60
CA ILE A 188 -6.54 -8.18 14.72
C ILE A 188 -7.14 -8.31 16.12
N TYR A 189 -6.34 -8.06 17.16
CA TYR A 189 -6.83 -8.15 18.56
C TYR A 189 -7.84 -7.04 18.91
N ALA A 190 -7.75 -5.86 18.28
CA ALA A 190 -8.74 -4.80 18.47
C ALA A 190 -10.14 -5.21 17.97
N PHE A 191 -10.23 -6.05 16.96
CA PHE A 191 -11.51 -6.50 16.39
C PHE A 191 -12.05 -7.80 17.01
N ALA A 192 -11.50 -8.25 18.14
CA ALA A 192 -11.96 -9.46 18.83
C ALA A 192 -13.47 -9.42 19.22
N SER A 193 -14.04 -8.24 19.45
CA SER A 193 -15.47 -8.06 19.70
C SER A 193 -16.35 -8.19 18.44
N GLN A 194 -15.74 -8.32 17.26
CA GLN A 194 -16.41 -8.42 15.96
C GLN A 194 -16.02 -9.71 15.23
N PRO A 195 -16.29 -10.89 15.79
CA PRO A 195 -15.70 -12.16 15.32
C PRO A 195 -16.15 -12.56 13.91
N ARG A 196 -17.27 -12.06 13.40
CA ARG A 196 -17.79 -12.36 12.06
C ARG A 196 -17.29 -11.39 10.99
N TRP A 197 -16.77 -10.23 11.41
CA TRP A 197 -16.32 -9.20 10.48
C TRP A 197 -15.05 -9.63 9.74
N ARG A 198 -14.96 -9.23 8.47
CA ARG A 198 -13.87 -9.60 7.57
C ARG A 198 -13.17 -8.36 6.98
N TRP A 199 -11.86 -8.38 7.00
CA TRP A 199 -11.04 -7.36 6.35
C TRP A 199 -9.84 -8.04 5.69
N THR A 200 -9.67 -7.85 4.37
CA THR A 200 -8.52 -8.40 3.65
C THR A 200 -7.23 -7.79 4.20
N HIS A 201 -6.31 -8.67 4.58
CA HIS A 201 -4.97 -8.31 5.00
C HIS A 201 -3.96 -8.73 3.93
N GLY A 202 -2.72 -8.26 4.07
CA GLY A 202 -1.58 -8.69 3.27
C GLY A 202 -0.32 -8.65 4.13
N HIS A 203 0.41 -9.77 4.19
CA HIS A 203 1.73 -9.74 4.81
C HIS A 203 2.67 -8.85 3.99
N VAL A 204 3.55 -8.10 4.66
CA VAL A 204 4.44 -7.13 4.01
C VAL A 204 5.30 -7.73 2.89
N GLU A 205 5.75 -8.99 3.03
CA GLU A 205 6.51 -9.70 2.00
C GLU A 205 5.63 -10.00 0.77
N ASN A 206 4.38 -10.43 0.97
CA ASN A 206 3.44 -10.69 -0.13
C ASN A 206 3.10 -9.39 -0.87
N VAL A 207 2.87 -8.30 -0.13
CA VAL A 207 2.62 -6.98 -0.72
C VAL A 207 3.84 -6.47 -1.49
N ALA A 208 5.05 -6.69 -0.98
CA ALA A 208 6.29 -6.35 -1.69
C ALA A 208 6.42 -7.15 -2.99
N CYS A 209 6.10 -8.45 -2.98
CA CYS A 209 6.07 -9.28 -4.19
C CYS A 209 5.09 -8.72 -5.24
N ALA A 210 3.89 -8.29 -4.85
CA ALA A 210 2.94 -7.65 -5.75
C ALA A 210 3.50 -6.35 -6.36
N ILE A 211 4.24 -5.54 -5.58
CA ILE A 211 4.90 -4.32 -6.05
C ILE A 211 6.00 -4.65 -7.07
N VAL A 212 6.80 -5.68 -6.81
CA VAL A 212 7.83 -6.16 -7.74
C VAL A 212 7.20 -6.60 -9.06
N LEU A 213 6.13 -7.37 -9.03
CA LEU A 213 5.38 -7.78 -10.22
C LEU A 213 4.82 -6.57 -10.98
N ALA A 214 4.20 -5.61 -10.30
CA ALA A 214 3.71 -4.38 -10.92
C ALA A 214 4.83 -3.56 -11.57
N ALA A 215 6.02 -3.57 -10.97
CA ALA A 215 7.18 -2.88 -11.52
C ALA A 215 7.77 -3.58 -12.75
N THR A 216 7.81 -4.91 -12.76
CA THR A 216 8.60 -5.68 -13.73
C THR A 216 7.78 -6.42 -14.78
N HIS A 217 6.55 -6.81 -14.48
CA HIS A 217 5.74 -7.62 -15.40
C HIS A 217 5.27 -6.81 -16.63
N PRO A 218 5.38 -7.33 -17.85
CA PRO A 218 5.05 -6.61 -19.09
C PRO A 218 3.54 -6.32 -19.23
N ALA A 219 2.65 -7.09 -18.62
CA ALA A 219 1.20 -6.87 -18.68
C ALA A 219 0.69 -5.82 -17.69
N ALA A 220 1.51 -5.34 -16.75
CA ALA A 220 1.07 -4.44 -15.69
C ALA A 220 0.71 -3.00 -16.16
N PRO A 221 1.35 -2.39 -17.18
CA PRO A 221 1.08 -1.01 -17.58
C PRO A 221 -0.38 -0.73 -17.91
N GLY A 222 -0.88 0.42 -17.45
CA GLY A 222 -2.26 0.88 -17.67
C GLY A 222 -3.29 0.21 -16.77
N ARG A 223 -2.86 -0.60 -15.81
CA ARG A 223 -3.76 -1.37 -14.94
C ARG A 223 -3.85 -0.83 -13.52
N THR A 224 -5.00 -1.08 -12.90
CA THR A 224 -5.21 -0.99 -11.45
C THR A 224 -5.38 -2.40 -10.92
N TYR A 225 -4.71 -2.72 -9.82
CA TYR A 225 -4.80 -4.02 -9.16
C TYR A 225 -5.11 -3.87 -7.68
N ASN A 226 -5.99 -4.71 -7.20
CA ASN A 226 -6.13 -5.00 -5.79
C ASN A 226 -5.01 -5.95 -5.34
N VAL A 227 -4.46 -5.70 -4.17
CA VAL A 227 -3.44 -6.55 -3.53
C VAL A 227 -3.97 -7.07 -2.21
N GLY A 228 -3.67 -8.30 -1.86
CA GLY A 228 -4.07 -8.94 -0.60
C GLY A 228 -4.03 -10.45 -0.69
N GLU A 229 -4.30 -11.08 0.44
CA GLU A 229 -4.40 -12.54 0.51
C GLU A 229 -5.60 -13.06 -0.30
N ALA A 230 -5.48 -14.27 -0.86
CA ALA A 230 -6.52 -14.88 -1.70
C ALA A 230 -7.81 -15.16 -0.90
N VAL A 231 -7.66 -15.51 0.35
CA VAL A 231 -8.76 -15.79 1.28
C VAL A 231 -8.78 -14.71 2.35
N THR A 232 -9.97 -14.24 2.71
CA THR A 232 -10.16 -13.29 3.81
C THR A 232 -10.93 -13.94 4.93
N PRO A 233 -10.25 -14.56 5.92
CA PRO A 233 -10.89 -15.11 7.10
C PRO A 233 -11.57 -14.03 7.93
N SER A 234 -12.61 -14.40 8.69
CA SER A 234 -13.19 -13.54 9.72
C SER A 234 -12.20 -13.27 10.86
N MET A 235 -12.45 -12.22 11.64
CA MET A 235 -11.59 -11.95 12.81
C MET A 235 -11.61 -13.08 13.82
N GLY A 236 -12.74 -13.77 13.99
CA GLY A 236 -12.85 -14.95 14.86
C GLY A 236 -12.00 -16.12 14.38
N GLU A 237 -12.01 -16.41 13.08
CA GLU A 237 -11.17 -17.46 12.50
C GLU A 237 -9.68 -17.16 12.69
N ARG A 238 -9.23 -15.93 12.47
CA ARG A 238 -7.85 -15.53 12.74
C ARG A 238 -7.47 -15.69 14.21
N LEU A 239 -8.31 -15.19 15.11
CA LEU A 239 -8.06 -15.24 16.56
C LEU A 239 -8.08 -16.65 17.12
N ALA A 240 -8.83 -17.59 16.52
CA ALA A 240 -8.84 -18.99 16.94
C ALA A 240 -7.47 -19.69 16.77
N HIS A 241 -6.62 -19.15 15.89
CA HIS A 241 -5.28 -19.67 15.62
C HIS A 241 -4.17 -18.84 16.27
N LEU A 242 -4.50 -17.78 17.03
CA LEU A 242 -3.52 -16.90 17.64
C LEU A 242 -3.49 -17.03 19.17
N PRO A 243 -2.36 -16.75 19.82
CA PRO A 243 -2.28 -16.69 21.27
C PRO A 243 -3.28 -15.68 21.83
N ALA A 244 -3.92 -16.01 22.95
CA ALA A 244 -4.83 -15.08 23.62
C ALA A 244 -4.07 -13.83 24.11
N LYS A 245 -4.58 -12.64 23.78
CA LYS A 245 -4.05 -11.34 24.25
C LYS A 245 -5.19 -10.51 24.83
N PRO A 246 -4.90 -9.53 25.72
CA PRO A 246 -5.92 -8.64 26.24
C PRO A 246 -6.70 -7.97 25.11
N ALA A 247 -8.02 -7.92 25.28
CA ALA A 247 -8.89 -7.23 24.32
C ALA A 247 -8.51 -5.75 24.22
N ARG A 248 -8.43 -5.25 22.99
CA ARG A 248 -8.25 -3.81 22.69
C ARG A 248 -9.59 -3.24 22.26
N ARG A 249 -9.75 -1.93 22.43
CA ARG A 249 -10.97 -1.24 21.98
C ARG A 249 -11.00 -1.19 20.46
N ALA A 250 -12.07 -1.73 19.88
CA ALA A 250 -12.32 -1.61 18.45
C ALA A 250 -12.68 -0.16 18.07
N PRO A 251 -12.26 0.32 16.88
CA PRO A 251 -12.77 1.56 16.32
C PRO A 251 -14.30 1.55 16.20
N PRO A 252 -14.97 2.70 16.23
CA PRO A 252 -16.43 2.80 16.13
C PRO A 252 -16.90 2.67 14.68
N PHE A 253 -16.59 1.54 14.04
CA PHE A 253 -16.97 1.23 12.66
C PHE A 253 -18.37 0.63 12.58
N ARG A 254 -18.94 0.70 11.38
CA ARG A 254 -20.18 0.01 11.01
C ARG A 254 -19.84 -1.37 10.48
N TYR A 255 -19.75 -2.34 11.37
CA TYR A 255 -19.25 -3.70 11.11
C TYR A 255 -20.18 -4.58 10.27
N GLU A 256 -21.34 -4.07 9.84
CA GLU A 256 -22.16 -4.69 8.81
C GLU A 256 -21.48 -4.64 7.43
N GLN A 257 -20.52 -3.71 7.25
CA GLN A 257 -19.70 -3.61 6.04
C GLN A 257 -18.40 -4.37 6.21
N ASP A 258 -18.26 -5.47 5.49
CA ASP A 258 -16.98 -6.16 5.30
C ASP A 258 -16.06 -5.39 4.32
N MET A 259 -14.75 -5.55 4.50
CA MET A 259 -13.72 -5.02 3.60
C MET A 259 -12.98 -6.18 2.90
N VAL A 260 -13.73 -7.05 2.23
CA VAL A 260 -13.16 -8.16 1.45
C VAL A 260 -12.84 -7.66 0.05
N ILE A 261 -11.58 -7.75 -0.34
CA ILE A 261 -11.05 -7.28 -1.63
C ILE A 261 -10.84 -8.48 -2.56
N ASP A 262 -11.28 -8.37 -3.82
CA ASP A 262 -11.02 -9.36 -4.86
C ASP A 262 -9.61 -9.16 -5.43
N THR A 263 -8.79 -10.19 -5.40
CA THR A 263 -7.41 -10.19 -5.91
C THR A 263 -7.24 -11.06 -7.16
N THR A 264 -8.33 -11.46 -7.80
CA THR A 264 -8.33 -12.36 -8.97
C THR A 264 -7.56 -11.75 -10.13
N ARG A 265 -7.71 -10.44 -10.38
CA ARG A 265 -7.07 -9.76 -11.53
C ARG A 265 -5.54 -9.81 -11.45
N ILE A 266 -4.93 -9.44 -10.33
CA ILE A 266 -3.47 -9.47 -10.20
C ILE A 266 -2.92 -10.89 -10.29
N ARG A 267 -3.66 -11.88 -9.78
CA ARG A 267 -3.28 -13.30 -9.88
C ARG A 267 -3.31 -13.80 -11.32
N ALA A 268 -4.39 -13.50 -12.02
CA ALA A 268 -4.57 -13.96 -13.40
C ALA A 268 -3.61 -13.26 -14.38
N GLU A 269 -3.37 -11.97 -14.23
CA GLU A 269 -2.61 -11.18 -15.19
C GLU A 269 -1.10 -11.14 -14.88
N LEU A 270 -0.71 -11.13 -13.60
CA LEU A 270 0.70 -11.01 -13.18
C LEU A 270 1.26 -12.27 -12.51
N GLY A 271 0.44 -13.30 -12.30
CA GLY A 271 0.87 -14.52 -11.61
C GLY A 271 1.15 -14.33 -10.12
N PHE A 272 0.53 -13.32 -9.50
CA PHE A 272 0.73 -13.08 -8.07
C PHE A 272 0.27 -14.27 -7.23
N CYS A 273 1.11 -14.69 -6.32
CA CYS A 273 0.80 -15.65 -5.25
C CYS A 273 1.51 -15.24 -3.97
N GLU A 274 0.98 -15.67 -2.85
CA GLU A 274 1.59 -15.45 -1.54
C GLU A 274 2.91 -16.21 -1.43
N VAL A 275 3.95 -15.53 -0.95
CA VAL A 275 5.23 -16.16 -0.56
C VAL A 275 5.21 -16.63 0.89
N LEU A 276 4.30 -16.06 1.70
CA LEU A 276 4.04 -16.45 3.08
C LEU A 276 2.53 -16.63 3.27
N GLU A 277 2.14 -17.73 3.88
CA GLU A 277 0.75 -18.03 4.21
C GLU A 277 0.32 -17.20 5.45
N GLU A 278 -0.92 -16.64 5.44
CA GLU A 278 -1.40 -15.67 6.44
C GLU A 278 -1.34 -16.22 7.87
N SER A 279 -1.85 -17.43 8.11
CA SER A 279 -1.95 -17.98 9.47
C SER A 279 -0.56 -18.25 10.06
N ALA A 280 0.35 -18.79 9.26
CA ALA A 280 1.73 -19.03 9.69
C ALA A 280 2.48 -17.72 9.95
N ALA A 281 2.30 -16.71 9.09
CA ALA A 281 2.92 -15.39 9.25
C ALA A 281 2.41 -14.65 10.49
N MET A 282 1.10 -14.66 10.72
CA MET A 282 0.49 -14.06 11.93
C MET A 282 0.92 -14.76 13.20
N TRP A 283 0.97 -16.10 13.20
CA TRP A 283 1.45 -16.88 14.34
C TRP A 283 2.89 -16.49 14.71
N ALA A 284 3.79 -16.49 13.73
CA ALA A 284 5.19 -16.14 13.95
C ALA A 284 5.40 -14.71 14.49
N LEU A 285 4.54 -13.75 14.10
CA LEU A 285 4.55 -12.39 14.64
C LEU A 285 4.00 -12.35 16.08
N ALA A 286 2.95 -13.10 16.36
CA ALA A 286 2.35 -13.16 17.70
C ALA A 286 3.30 -13.72 18.75
N GLU A 287 4.11 -14.73 18.40
CA GLU A 287 5.14 -15.32 19.27
C GLU A 287 6.31 -14.35 19.56
N ARG A 288 6.74 -13.56 18.57
CA ARG A 288 7.84 -12.59 18.76
C ARG A 288 7.45 -11.39 19.62
N GLY A 289 6.17 -11.08 19.72
CA GLY A 289 5.63 -9.98 20.51
C GLY A 289 5.12 -10.40 21.89
N ALA A 290 5.36 -11.66 22.28
CA ALA A 290 5.13 -12.20 23.61
C ALA A 290 6.44 -12.20 24.41
#